data_40b3eec0e79573835b8b48a6f252526b
#
_entry.id   40b3eec0e79573835b8b48a6f252526b
#
_cell.length_a   1.000
_cell.length_b   1.000
_cell.length_c   1.000
_cell.angle_alpha   90.00
_cell.angle_beta   90.00
_cell.angle_gamma   90.00
#
_symmetry.space_group_name_H-M   'P 1'
#
loop_
_entity.id
_entity.type
_entity.pdbx_description
1 polymer ?
#
loop_
_entity_poly.entity_id
_entity_poly.type
_entity_poly.pdbx_seq_one_letter_code
_entity_poly.pdbx_strand_id
1 'polypeptide(L)'
;MMKVSDIMSPSVICISDGASLKDAHHLMQTRGVRHLPVISEIDGTLVGVLTHKKMIASVLSMLNKYGQGALDRKERYTPIATVMDKEFQHLTADEPLTAVVEYFIENKLGCLPVVDADKKVLGIVTSSDFIKLCRTLLQQQA
;
A
#
# COMPACT_ATOMS: atom_id res chain seq x y z
N MET A 1 -4.81 24.38 -10.08
CA MET A 1 -5.57 23.30 -9.43
C MET A 1 -4.59 22.27 -8.86
N MET A 2 -4.84 21.83 -7.65
CA MET A 2 -3.97 20.82 -7.02
C MET A 2 -4.19 19.44 -7.61
N LYS A 3 -3.09 18.73 -7.79
CA LYS A 3 -3.05 17.39 -8.37
C LYS A 3 -2.48 16.39 -7.37
N VAL A 4 -2.64 15.11 -7.66
CA VAL A 4 -2.06 14.02 -6.87
C VAL A 4 -0.56 14.23 -6.62
N SER A 5 0.20 14.64 -7.64
CA SER A 5 1.64 14.87 -7.53
C SER A 5 2.01 15.94 -6.49
N ASP A 6 1.07 16.84 -6.17
CA ASP A 6 1.33 17.91 -5.19
C ASP A 6 1.37 17.40 -3.76
N ILE A 7 0.72 16.28 -3.48
CA ILE A 7 0.64 15.76 -2.09
C ILE A 7 1.15 14.33 -1.93
N MET A 8 1.35 13.57 -3.01
CA MET A 8 1.81 12.19 -2.89
C MET A 8 3.15 12.10 -2.19
N SER A 9 3.32 11.03 -1.43
CA SER A 9 4.61 10.69 -0.84
C SER A 9 5.44 9.94 -1.88
N PRO A 10 6.59 10.46 -2.33
CA PRO A 10 7.39 9.81 -3.37
C PRO A 10 8.26 8.67 -2.85
N SER A 11 8.51 8.64 -1.55
CA SER A 11 9.36 7.61 -0.93
C SER A 11 8.50 6.40 -0.54
N VAL A 12 8.05 5.65 -1.54
CA VAL A 12 7.18 4.49 -1.33
C VAL A 12 8.01 3.26 -1.05
N ILE A 13 7.62 2.53 -0.02
CA ILE A 13 8.20 1.23 0.29
C ILE A 13 7.36 0.19 -0.44
N CYS A 14 7.96 -0.44 -1.43
CA CYS A 14 7.33 -1.51 -2.22
C CYS A 14 7.96 -2.85 -1.86
N ILE A 15 7.30 -3.93 -2.24
CA ILE A 15 7.82 -5.27 -2.06
C ILE A 15 7.61 -6.07 -3.35
N SER A 16 8.52 -6.99 -3.64
CA SER A 16 8.44 -7.85 -4.82
C SER A 16 7.39 -8.94 -4.61
N ASP A 17 6.69 -9.31 -5.69
CA ASP A 17 5.74 -10.42 -5.65
C ASP A 17 6.42 -11.78 -5.40
N GLY A 18 7.72 -11.88 -5.62
CA GLY A 18 8.52 -13.06 -5.30
C GLY A 18 8.93 -13.16 -3.82
N ALA A 19 8.69 -12.12 -3.04
CA ALA A 19 9.00 -12.13 -1.60
C ALA A 19 7.98 -12.97 -0.83
N SER A 20 8.32 -13.32 0.42
CA SER A 20 7.47 -14.13 1.27
C SER A 20 6.59 -13.26 2.19
N LEU A 21 5.56 -13.88 2.75
CA LEU A 21 4.72 -13.23 3.76
C LEU A 21 5.55 -12.81 4.97
N LYS A 22 6.57 -13.58 5.33
CA LYS A 22 7.49 -13.23 6.42
C LYS A 22 8.27 -11.95 6.11
N ASP A 23 8.72 -11.79 4.87
CA ASP A 23 9.41 -10.57 4.43
C ASP A 23 8.50 -9.36 4.57
N ALA A 24 7.23 -9.49 4.17
CA ALA A 24 6.25 -8.40 4.31
C ALA A 24 5.99 -8.06 5.77
N HIS A 25 5.83 -9.07 6.61
CA HIS A 25 5.61 -8.91 8.05
C HIS A 25 6.77 -8.12 8.68
N HIS A 26 7.99 -8.54 8.39
CA HIS A 26 9.20 -7.88 8.88
C HIS A 26 9.29 -6.43 8.39
N LEU A 27 9.02 -6.20 7.10
CA LEU A 27 9.10 -4.88 6.50
C LEU A 27 8.08 -3.92 7.10
N MET A 28 6.83 -4.37 7.27
CA MET A 28 5.79 -3.57 7.91
C MET A 28 6.15 -3.23 9.35
N GLN A 29 6.70 -4.19 10.08
CA GLN A 29 7.07 -4.02 11.47
C GLN A 29 8.25 -3.06 11.63
N THR A 30 9.30 -3.22 10.84
CA THR A 30 10.51 -2.39 10.95
C THR A 30 10.35 -0.99 10.39
N ARG A 31 9.51 -0.82 9.37
CA ARG A 31 9.32 0.48 8.70
C ARG A 31 8.04 1.19 9.13
N GLY A 32 7.19 0.55 9.92
CA GLY A 32 5.96 1.14 10.42
C GLY A 32 4.94 1.45 9.34
N VAL A 33 4.95 0.74 8.22
CA VAL A 33 4.00 0.96 7.12
C VAL A 33 2.88 -0.06 7.18
N ARG A 34 1.69 0.31 6.72
CA ARG A 34 0.49 -0.53 6.74
C ARG A 34 0.01 -0.92 5.36
N HIS A 35 0.65 -0.41 4.32
CA HIS A 35 0.29 -0.66 2.93
C HIS A 35 1.58 -0.88 2.15
N LEU A 36 1.66 -1.99 1.45
CA LEU A 36 2.79 -2.31 0.60
C LEU A 36 2.30 -2.49 -0.83
N PRO A 37 2.61 -1.56 -1.73
CA PRO A 37 2.45 -1.84 -3.16
C PRO A 37 3.37 -3.01 -3.52
N VAL A 38 2.82 -3.97 -4.26
CA VAL A 38 3.54 -5.16 -4.69
C VAL A 38 3.91 -5.00 -6.16
N ILE A 39 5.20 -5.07 -6.44
CA ILE A 39 5.72 -4.91 -7.79
C ILE A 39 6.21 -6.24 -8.35
N SER A 40 6.08 -6.39 -9.66
CA SER A 40 6.53 -7.60 -10.35
C SER A 40 8.04 -7.73 -10.27
N GLU A 41 8.50 -8.90 -9.92
CA GLU A 41 9.93 -9.25 -9.92
C GLU A 41 10.50 -9.20 -11.35
N ILE A 42 9.67 -9.38 -12.36
CA ILE A 42 10.09 -9.45 -13.77
C ILE A 42 10.29 -8.05 -14.35
N ASP A 43 9.29 -7.18 -14.24
CA ASP A 43 9.31 -5.87 -14.93
C ASP A 43 9.11 -4.66 -14.02
N GLY A 44 8.93 -4.86 -12.73
CA GLY A 44 8.79 -3.77 -11.77
C GLY A 44 7.45 -3.04 -11.79
N THR A 45 6.45 -3.57 -12.51
CA THR A 45 5.12 -2.95 -12.55
C THR A 45 4.31 -3.29 -11.30
N LEU A 46 3.36 -2.43 -10.97
CA LEU A 46 2.42 -2.67 -9.86
C LEU A 46 1.49 -3.83 -10.21
N VAL A 47 1.51 -4.89 -9.41
CA VAL A 47 0.71 -6.10 -9.63
C VAL A 47 -0.25 -6.40 -8.50
N GLY A 48 -0.13 -5.72 -7.38
CA GLY A 48 -1.01 -5.94 -6.25
C GLY A 48 -0.74 -4.96 -5.12
N VAL A 49 -1.53 -5.09 -4.07
CA VAL A 49 -1.34 -4.34 -2.83
C VAL A 49 -1.53 -5.30 -1.65
N LEU A 50 -0.62 -5.24 -0.69
CA LEU A 50 -0.76 -5.98 0.55
C LEU A 50 -0.97 -5.00 1.70
N THR A 51 -2.12 -5.09 2.35
CA THR A 51 -2.41 -4.27 3.53
C THR A 51 -2.00 -4.99 4.80
N HIS A 52 -1.72 -4.23 5.85
CA HIS A 52 -1.44 -4.78 7.17
C HIS A 52 -2.60 -5.66 7.65
N LYS A 53 -3.83 -5.20 7.42
CA LYS A 53 -5.04 -5.96 7.79
C LYS A 53 -5.06 -7.34 7.12
N LYS A 54 -4.78 -7.39 5.83
CA LYS A 54 -4.76 -8.65 5.07
C LYS A 54 -3.65 -9.57 5.54
N MET A 55 -2.48 -9.01 5.81
CA MET A 55 -1.34 -9.76 6.32
C MET A 55 -1.66 -10.39 7.68
N ILE A 56 -2.21 -9.61 8.61
CA ILE A 56 -2.56 -10.12 9.94
C ILE A 56 -3.63 -11.21 9.84
N ALA A 57 -4.64 -11.02 8.98
CA ALA A 57 -5.67 -12.05 8.76
C ALA A 57 -5.05 -13.36 8.25
N SER A 58 -4.07 -13.26 7.35
CA SER A 58 -3.37 -14.43 6.81
C SER A 58 -2.53 -15.13 7.89
N VAL A 59 -1.82 -14.36 8.71
CA VAL A 59 -1.02 -14.91 9.81
C VAL A 59 -1.90 -15.61 10.84
N LEU A 60 -3.04 -15.00 11.23
CA LEU A 60 -3.97 -15.61 12.17
C LEU A 60 -4.58 -16.89 11.62
N SER A 61 -4.91 -16.91 10.34
CA SER A 61 -5.40 -18.12 9.67
C SER A 61 -4.39 -19.26 9.72
N MET A 62 -3.12 -18.94 9.47
CA MET A 62 -2.03 -19.92 9.56
C MET A 62 -1.82 -20.43 10.97
N LEU A 63 -1.91 -19.53 11.95
CA LEU A 63 -1.75 -19.89 13.36
C LEU A 63 -2.85 -20.86 13.80
N ASN A 64 -4.11 -20.59 13.41
CA ASN A 64 -5.23 -21.47 13.73
C ASN A 64 -5.12 -22.83 13.03
N LYS A 65 -4.64 -22.85 11.78
CA LYS A 65 -4.61 -24.08 10.98
C LYS A 65 -3.40 -24.95 11.30
N TYR A 66 -2.22 -24.36 11.52
CA TYR A 66 -0.97 -25.10 11.64
C TYR A 66 -0.31 -25.01 13.01
N GLY A 67 -0.82 -24.14 13.90
CA GLY A 67 -0.25 -23.93 15.22
C GLY A 67 0.98 -23.03 15.23
N GLN A 68 1.37 -22.60 16.43
CA GLN A 68 2.48 -21.67 16.65
C GLN A 68 3.82 -22.24 16.21
N GLY A 69 4.04 -23.53 16.40
CA GLY A 69 5.30 -24.17 16.05
C GLY A 69 5.63 -24.19 14.58
N ALA A 70 4.59 -24.15 13.70
CA ALA A 70 4.77 -24.16 12.26
C ALA A 70 4.65 -22.76 11.62
N LEU A 71 4.29 -21.73 12.41
CA LEU A 71 3.96 -20.41 11.88
C LEU A 71 5.11 -19.77 11.12
N ASP A 72 6.30 -19.73 11.69
CA ASP A 72 7.46 -19.11 11.06
C ASP A 72 7.77 -19.74 9.71
N ARG A 73 7.72 -21.05 9.66
CA ARG A 73 7.97 -21.82 8.43
C ARG A 73 6.91 -21.53 7.37
N LYS A 74 5.63 -21.47 7.77
CA LYS A 74 4.54 -21.20 6.86
C LYS A 74 4.62 -19.78 6.29
N GLU A 75 4.93 -18.79 7.12
CA GLU A 75 5.14 -17.42 6.65
C GLU A 75 6.30 -17.35 5.65
N ARG A 76 7.39 -18.04 5.95
CA ARG A 76 8.61 -18.02 5.13
C ARG A 76 8.37 -18.59 3.72
N TYR A 77 7.52 -19.61 3.63
CA TYR A 77 7.25 -20.30 2.36
C TYR A 77 5.94 -19.90 1.68
N THR A 78 5.26 -18.86 2.17
CA THR A 78 4.05 -18.33 1.54
C THR A 78 4.42 -17.12 0.68
N PRO A 79 4.31 -17.22 -0.65
CA PRO A 79 4.62 -16.08 -1.52
C PRO A 79 3.58 -14.97 -1.35
N ILE A 80 4.03 -13.72 -1.42
CA ILE A 80 3.15 -12.55 -1.36
C ILE A 80 2.09 -12.59 -2.45
N ALA A 81 2.44 -13.09 -3.63
CA ALA A 81 1.51 -13.20 -4.74
C ALA A 81 0.24 -13.98 -4.40
N THR A 82 0.30 -14.88 -3.41
CA THR A 82 -0.87 -15.67 -3.00
C THR A 82 -1.76 -14.98 -1.97
N VAL A 83 -1.28 -13.91 -1.33
CA VAL A 83 -2.04 -13.21 -0.28
C VAL A 83 -2.37 -11.77 -0.63
N MET A 84 -1.69 -11.16 -1.58
CA MET A 84 -1.95 -9.78 -1.98
C MET A 84 -3.31 -9.63 -2.65
N ASP A 85 -3.86 -8.41 -2.59
CA ASP A 85 -5.04 -8.06 -3.37
C ASP A 85 -4.61 -7.76 -4.80
N LYS A 86 -5.16 -8.51 -5.75
CA LYS A 86 -4.88 -8.32 -7.18
C LYS A 86 -5.83 -7.33 -7.82
N GLU A 87 -7.00 -7.13 -7.23
CA GLU A 87 -7.98 -6.14 -7.65
C GLU A 87 -7.78 -4.91 -6.78
N PHE A 88 -7.09 -3.92 -7.31
CA PHE A 88 -6.76 -2.71 -6.58
C PHE A 88 -6.97 -1.50 -7.47
N GLN A 89 -7.23 -0.36 -6.83
CA GLN A 89 -7.32 0.92 -7.52
C GLN A 89 -5.96 1.62 -7.45
N HIS A 90 -5.71 2.47 -8.43
CA HIS A 90 -4.50 3.27 -8.47
C HIS A 90 -4.82 4.66 -9.00
N LEU A 91 -3.88 5.58 -8.81
CA LEU A 91 -3.99 6.97 -9.27
C LEU A 91 -2.89 7.26 -10.27
N THR A 92 -3.10 8.30 -11.07
CA THR A 92 -2.05 8.92 -11.87
C THR A 92 -1.68 10.26 -11.23
N ALA A 93 -0.47 10.75 -11.53
CA ALA A 93 0.10 11.92 -10.85
C ALA A 93 -0.66 13.23 -11.15
N ASP A 94 -1.32 13.31 -12.29
CA ASP A 94 -2.01 14.52 -12.75
C ASP A 94 -3.52 14.53 -12.47
N GLU A 95 -4.04 13.53 -11.77
CA GLU A 95 -5.45 13.54 -11.37
C GLU A 95 -5.74 14.68 -10.40
N PRO A 96 -6.89 15.37 -10.55
CA PRO A 96 -7.24 16.47 -9.65
C PRO A 96 -7.59 15.94 -8.26
N LEU A 97 -7.08 16.62 -7.22
CA LEU A 97 -7.31 16.21 -5.84
C LEU A 97 -8.78 16.29 -5.43
N THR A 98 -9.55 17.18 -6.02
CA THR A 98 -10.99 17.27 -5.73
C THR A 98 -11.71 15.95 -6.02
N ALA A 99 -11.38 15.31 -7.13
CA ALA A 99 -11.95 14.00 -7.47
C ALA A 99 -11.42 12.90 -6.56
N VAL A 100 -10.15 12.95 -6.22
CA VAL A 100 -9.50 11.91 -5.40
C VAL A 100 -10.01 11.94 -3.97
N VAL A 101 -10.20 13.12 -3.37
CA VAL A 101 -10.73 13.22 -2.01
C VAL A 101 -12.14 12.67 -1.92
N GLU A 102 -13.00 12.97 -2.92
CA GLU A 102 -14.34 12.41 -2.96
C GLU A 102 -14.31 10.88 -3.06
N TYR A 103 -13.42 10.36 -3.88
CA TYR A 103 -13.24 8.90 -4.03
C TYR A 103 -12.81 8.24 -2.72
N PHE A 104 -11.89 8.86 -1.97
CA PHE A 104 -11.45 8.37 -0.66
C PHE A 104 -12.62 8.34 0.34
N ILE A 105 -13.43 9.40 0.35
CA ILE A 105 -14.58 9.50 1.27
C ILE A 105 -15.63 8.43 0.93
N GLU A 106 -16.02 8.33 -0.33
CA GLU A 106 -17.05 7.40 -0.76
C GLU A 106 -16.68 5.94 -0.55
N ASN A 107 -15.41 5.59 -0.76
CA ASN A 107 -14.94 4.22 -0.67
C ASN A 107 -14.21 3.90 0.64
N LYS A 108 -14.13 4.86 1.56
CA LYS A 108 -13.48 4.72 2.87
C LYS A 108 -12.06 4.17 2.74
N LEU A 109 -11.31 4.72 1.77
CA LEU A 109 -9.96 4.27 1.49
C LEU A 109 -8.95 4.91 2.45
N GLY A 110 -7.91 4.15 2.76
CA GLY A 110 -6.79 4.67 3.55
C GLY A 110 -5.55 4.97 2.73
N CYS A 111 -5.47 4.40 1.52
CA CYS A 111 -4.25 4.47 0.73
C CYS A 111 -4.51 4.08 -0.73
N LEU A 112 -3.85 4.79 -1.66
CA LEU A 112 -3.83 4.41 -3.08
C LEU A 112 -2.43 4.63 -3.65
N PRO A 113 -1.89 3.66 -4.39
CA PRO A 113 -0.64 3.85 -5.11
C PRO A 113 -0.82 4.76 -6.33
N VAL A 114 0.23 5.49 -6.66
CA VAL A 114 0.29 6.37 -7.83
C VAL A 114 1.26 5.75 -8.83
N VAL A 115 0.81 5.58 -10.07
CA VAL A 115 1.62 4.92 -11.11
C VAL A 115 1.76 5.82 -12.33
N ASP A 116 2.80 5.56 -13.12
CA ASP A 116 3.02 6.20 -14.41
C ASP A 116 2.35 5.40 -15.55
N ALA A 117 2.57 5.84 -16.78
CA ALA A 117 2.00 5.20 -17.97
C ALA A 117 2.49 3.75 -18.16
N ASP A 118 3.65 3.41 -17.62
CA ASP A 118 4.24 2.08 -17.68
C ASP A 118 3.87 1.23 -16.45
N LYS A 119 2.92 1.69 -15.65
CA LYS A 119 2.44 1.03 -14.42
C LYS A 119 3.53 0.89 -13.35
N LYS A 120 4.52 1.76 -13.38
CA LYS A 120 5.54 1.82 -12.32
C LYS A 120 5.11 2.75 -11.22
N VAL A 121 5.41 2.38 -9.98
CA VAL A 121 4.98 3.15 -8.81
C VAL A 121 5.80 4.44 -8.70
N LEU A 122 5.11 5.59 -8.72
CA LEU A 122 5.70 6.91 -8.54
C LEU A 122 5.63 7.38 -7.10
N GLY A 123 4.58 6.98 -6.39
CA GLY A 123 4.32 7.44 -5.05
C GLY A 123 3.10 6.75 -4.47
N ILE A 124 2.66 7.28 -3.33
CA ILE A 124 1.49 6.78 -2.64
C ILE A 124 0.73 7.97 -2.04
N VAL A 125 -0.60 7.89 -2.05
CA VAL A 125 -1.46 8.87 -1.37
C VAL A 125 -2.17 8.14 -0.24
N THR A 126 -2.05 8.69 0.96
CA THR A 126 -2.69 8.14 2.16
C THR A 126 -3.59 9.19 2.80
N SER A 127 -4.43 8.75 3.74
CA SER A 127 -5.22 9.67 4.56
C SER A 127 -4.33 10.68 5.27
N SER A 128 -3.12 10.31 5.68
CA SER A 128 -2.16 11.21 6.32
C SER A 128 -1.74 12.35 5.40
N ASP A 129 -1.63 12.11 4.10
CA ASP A 129 -1.28 13.15 3.14
C ASP A 129 -2.35 14.23 3.07
N PHE A 130 -3.63 13.84 3.13
CA PHE A 130 -4.75 14.78 3.18
C PHE A 130 -4.78 15.56 4.49
N ILE A 131 -4.45 14.92 5.60
CA ILE A 131 -4.36 15.60 6.90
C ILE A 131 -3.25 16.64 6.88
N LYS A 132 -2.10 16.31 6.30
CA LYS A 132 -0.98 17.26 6.14
C LYS A 132 -1.36 18.44 5.27
N LEU A 133 -2.10 18.19 4.18
CA LEU A 133 -2.63 19.24 3.32
C LEU A 133 -3.58 20.16 4.10
N CYS A 134 -4.48 19.57 4.88
CA CYS A 134 -5.41 20.30 5.73
C CYS A 134 -4.65 21.21 6.69
N ARG A 135 -3.60 20.73 7.34
CA ARG A 135 -2.75 21.54 8.21
C ARG A 135 -2.16 22.74 7.48
N THR A 136 -1.64 22.53 6.28
CA THR A 136 -1.06 23.59 5.46
C THR A 136 -2.10 24.67 5.12
N LEU A 137 -3.28 24.24 4.68
CA LEU A 137 -4.37 25.18 4.33
C LEU A 137 -4.85 25.96 5.54
N LEU A 138 -4.97 25.32 6.70
CA LEU A 138 -5.37 25.99 7.93
C LEU A 138 -4.32 27.03 8.38
N GLN A 139 -3.05 26.74 8.23
CA GLN A 139 -1.97 27.66 8.56
C GLN A 139 -1.97 28.89 7.65
N GLN A 140 -2.37 28.75 6.40
CA GLN A 140 -2.47 29.86 5.46
C GLN A 140 -3.61 30.82 5.78
N GLN A 141 -4.60 30.36 6.53
CA GLN A 141 -5.76 31.18 6.95
C GLN A 141 -5.54 31.90 8.28
N ALA A 142 -4.49 31.54 8.99
CA ALA A 142 -4.22 32.09 10.31
C ALA A 142 -3.66 33.53 10.24
#